data_cdff6f396d5f9ad77cd5d63c9ce63d2e
#
_entry.id   cdff6f396d5f9ad77cd5d63c9ce63d2e
#
_cell.length_a   1.000
_cell.length_b   1.000
_cell.length_c   1.000
_cell.angle_alpha   90.00
_cell.angle_beta   90.00
_cell.angle_gamma   90.00
#
_symmetry.space_group_name_H-M   'P 1'
#
loop_
_entity.id
_entity.type
_entity.pdbx_description
1 polymer ?
#
loop_
_entity_poly.entity_id
_entity_poly.type
_entity_poly.pdbx_seq_one_letter_code
_entity_poly.pdbx_strand_id
1 'polypeptide(L)'
;MLMMEKPLPPRILTALTLAASGSSWSEAAGAVGMKAPTLRKYAKDPRASEFVERVVRENLNQANSLIANASPRLAEELVTIALDPAVKAYARISAISEAFKILSQNVLEAEQRKQLQAIRSQLQAIEDGVDHSQVIDV
;
A
#
# COMPACT_ATOMS: atom_id res chain seq x y z
N MET A 1 35.39 -5.35 6.32
CA MET A 1 34.93 -6.52 5.57
C MET A 1 33.44 -6.69 5.84
N LEU A 2 32.64 -6.44 4.84
CA LEU A 2 31.21 -6.72 4.93
C LEU A 2 31.01 -8.24 4.91
N MET A 3 30.73 -8.83 6.08
CA MET A 3 30.23 -10.21 6.10
C MET A 3 28.86 -10.19 5.43
N MET A 4 28.78 -10.72 4.23
CA MET A 4 27.48 -11.04 3.66
C MET A 4 26.84 -12.14 4.52
N GLU A 5 25.84 -11.78 5.31
CA GLU A 5 25.04 -12.77 6.00
C GLU A 5 24.43 -13.72 4.98
N LYS A 6 24.54 -15.01 5.22
CA LYS A 6 23.92 -15.99 4.35
C LYS A 6 22.42 -15.75 4.30
N PRO A 7 21.80 -15.73 3.11
CA PRO A 7 20.36 -15.59 3.00
C PRO A 7 19.65 -16.76 3.71
N LEU A 8 18.43 -16.53 4.15
CA LEU A 8 17.60 -17.59 4.69
C LEU A 8 17.40 -18.70 3.63
N PRO A 9 17.29 -19.99 4.06
CA PRO A 9 17.03 -21.06 3.10
C PRO A 9 15.77 -20.81 2.26
N PRO A 10 15.75 -21.19 0.98
CA PRO A 10 14.59 -20.96 0.11
C PRO A 10 13.27 -21.54 0.65
N ARG A 11 13.32 -22.67 1.33
CA ARG A 11 12.13 -23.28 1.96
C ARG A 11 11.52 -22.37 3.01
N ILE A 12 12.36 -21.72 3.80
CA ILE A 12 11.93 -20.76 4.82
C ILE A 12 11.29 -19.53 4.16
N LEU A 13 11.91 -19.01 3.12
CA LEU A 13 11.37 -17.87 2.36
C LEU A 13 10.00 -18.20 1.75
N THR A 14 9.85 -19.40 1.18
CA THR A 14 8.57 -19.85 0.62
C THR A 14 7.49 -19.94 1.71
N ALA A 15 7.82 -20.55 2.84
CA ALA A 15 6.89 -20.67 3.97
C ALA A 15 6.50 -19.32 4.55
N LEU A 16 7.46 -18.40 4.69
CA LEU A 16 7.21 -17.03 5.17
C LEU A 16 6.32 -16.26 4.19
N THR A 17 6.53 -16.44 2.88
CA THR A 17 5.68 -15.83 1.85
C THR A 17 4.23 -16.30 1.97
N LEU A 18 4.02 -17.60 2.16
CA LEU A 18 2.68 -18.17 2.36
C LEU A 18 2.02 -17.60 3.62
N ALA A 19 2.74 -17.56 4.73
CA ALA A 19 2.23 -16.99 5.98
C ALA A 19 1.91 -15.49 5.85
N ALA A 20 2.76 -14.72 5.19
CA ALA A 20 2.55 -13.30 4.93
C ALA A 20 1.35 -13.04 4.01
N SER A 21 1.01 -14.01 3.16
CA SER A 21 -0.11 -13.93 2.20
C SER A 21 -1.43 -14.48 2.75
N GLY A 22 -1.48 -14.82 4.04
CA GLY A 22 -2.72 -15.20 4.72
C GLY A 22 -2.84 -16.66 5.12
N SER A 23 -1.88 -17.53 4.77
CA SER A 23 -1.87 -18.91 5.24
C SER A 23 -1.56 -18.99 6.73
N SER A 24 -2.14 -19.97 7.43
CA SER A 24 -1.77 -20.23 8.81
C SER A 24 -0.33 -20.74 8.91
N TRP A 25 0.27 -20.64 10.10
CA TRP A 25 1.62 -21.15 10.33
C TRP A 25 1.74 -22.64 10.04
N SER A 26 0.70 -23.41 10.39
CA SER A 26 0.63 -24.85 10.13
C SER A 26 0.56 -25.16 8.65
N GLU A 27 -0.24 -24.44 7.89
CA GLU A 27 -0.36 -24.60 6.44
C GLU A 27 0.93 -24.21 5.72
N ALA A 28 1.50 -23.07 6.08
CA ALA A 28 2.75 -22.57 5.49
C ALA A 28 3.91 -23.53 5.76
N ALA A 29 4.04 -24.02 6.98
CA ALA A 29 5.07 -25.00 7.35
C ALA A 29 4.86 -26.34 6.66
N GLY A 30 3.62 -26.83 6.63
CA GLY A 30 3.24 -28.09 5.98
C GLY A 30 3.53 -28.07 4.48
N ALA A 31 3.33 -26.94 3.80
CA ALA A 31 3.58 -26.79 2.37
C ALA A 31 5.06 -27.01 2.00
N VAL A 32 5.99 -26.74 2.91
CA VAL A 32 7.43 -26.92 2.70
C VAL A 32 8.02 -28.08 3.50
N GLY A 33 7.16 -28.90 4.11
CA GLY A 33 7.57 -30.11 4.84
C GLY A 33 8.28 -29.82 6.15
N MET A 34 7.89 -28.79 6.89
CA MET A 34 8.42 -28.51 8.23
C MET A 34 7.28 -28.36 9.26
N LYS A 35 7.66 -28.32 10.52
CA LYS A 35 6.70 -28.12 11.63
C LYS A 35 6.51 -26.64 11.91
N ALA A 36 5.30 -26.23 12.29
CA ALA A 36 4.96 -24.87 12.62
C ALA A 36 5.89 -24.21 13.67
N PRO A 37 6.25 -24.89 14.79
CA PRO A 37 7.20 -24.33 15.75
C PRO A 37 8.57 -23.98 15.16
N THR A 38 9.06 -24.81 14.23
CA THR A 38 10.32 -24.55 13.51
C THR A 38 10.23 -23.29 12.66
N LEU A 39 9.14 -23.14 11.92
CA LEU A 39 8.91 -21.94 11.10
C LEU A 39 8.81 -20.68 11.97
N ARG A 40 8.09 -20.74 13.09
CA ARG A 40 7.99 -19.62 14.04
C ARG A 40 9.33 -19.21 14.61
N LYS A 41 10.22 -20.15 14.83
CA LYS A 41 11.59 -19.88 15.29
C LYS A 41 12.37 -19.07 14.24
N TYR A 42 12.27 -19.44 12.97
CA TYR A 42 12.88 -18.68 11.88
C TYR A 42 12.25 -17.29 11.72
N ALA A 43 10.96 -17.15 11.97
CA ALA A 43 10.25 -15.87 11.89
C ALA A 43 10.78 -14.81 12.87
N LYS A 44 11.48 -15.22 13.92
CA LYS A 44 12.13 -14.29 14.88
C LYS A 44 13.47 -13.75 14.38
N ASP A 45 14.02 -14.32 13.32
CA ASP A 45 15.26 -13.81 12.71
C ASP A 45 15.00 -12.42 12.07
N PRO A 46 15.86 -11.42 12.28
CA PRO A 46 15.71 -10.10 11.65
C PRO A 46 15.60 -10.15 10.13
N ARG A 47 16.28 -11.08 9.47
CA ARG A 47 16.19 -11.28 8.02
C ARG A 47 14.80 -11.73 7.59
N ALA A 48 14.13 -12.52 8.42
CA ALA A 48 12.75 -12.94 8.18
C ALA A 48 11.78 -11.77 8.26
N SER A 49 11.95 -10.89 9.26
CA SER A 49 11.12 -9.68 9.40
C SER A 49 11.23 -8.76 8.18
N GLU A 50 12.45 -8.49 7.71
CA GLU A 50 12.69 -7.67 6.52
C GLU A 50 12.05 -8.29 5.27
N PHE A 51 12.19 -9.59 5.12
CA PHE A 51 11.60 -10.33 4.00
C PHE A 51 10.07 -10.26 4.03
N VAL A 52 9.46 -10.52 5.18
CA VAL A 52 8.00 -10.46 5.36
C VAL A 52 7.46 -9.05 5.09
N GLU A 53 8.12 -8.02 5.60
CA GLU A 53 7.73 -6.62 5.33
C GLU A 53 7.74 -6.33 3.83
N ARG A 54 8.73 -6.82 3.12
CA ARG A 54 8.82 -6.65 1.66
C ARG A 54 7.68 -7.36 0.94
N VAL A 55 7.38 -8.61 1.32
CA VAL A 55 6.26 -9.39 0.74
C VAL A 55 4.92 -8.71 1.01
N VAL A 56 4.69 -8.25 2.24
CA VAL A 56 3.45 -7.55 2.60
C VAL A 56 3.31 -6.25 1.78
N ARG A 57 4.38 -5.49 1.64
CA ARG A 57 4.37 -4.25 0.84
C ARG A 57 4.06 -4.54 -0.62
N GLU A 58 4.65 -5.58 -1.18
CA GLU A 58 4.38 -6.00 -2.56
C GLU A 58 2.94 -6.46 -2.74
N ASN A 59 2.41 -7.26 -1.80
CA ASN A 59 1.00 -7.66 -1.80
C ASN A 59 0.05 -6.47 -1.74
N LEU A 60 0.35 -5.47 -0.91
CA LEU A 60 -0.44 -4.23 -0.84
C LEU A 60 -0.39 -3.45 -2.15
N ASN A 61 0.78 -3.35 -2.77
CA ASN A 61 0.93 -2.70 -4.07
C ASN A 61 0.12 -3.42 -5.16
N GLN A 62 0.14 -4.74 -5.17
CA GLN A 62 -0.66 -5.54 -6.11
C GLN A 62 -2.16 -5.35 -5.86
N ALA A 63 -2.60 -5.39 -4.61
CA ALA A 63 -4.00 -5.15 -4.26
C ALA A 63 -4.46 -3.75 -4.69
N ASN A 64 -3.65 -2.73 -4.41
CA ASN A 64 -3.93 -1.37 -4.84
C ASN A 64 -4.04 -1.25 -6.37
N SER A 65 -3.16 -1.93 -7.11
CA SER A 65 -3.20 -1.96 -8.57
C SER A 65 -4.46 -2.64 -9.10
N LEU A 66 -4.88 -3.75 -8.49
CA LEU A 66 -6.11 -4.44 -8.85
C LEU A 66 -7.34 -3.55 -8.64
N ILE A 67 -7.43 -2.87 -7.50
CA ILE A 67 -8.54 -1.95 -7.21
C ILE A 67 -8.49 -0.75 -8.17
N ALA A 68 -7.33 -0.17 -8.41
CA ALA A 68 -7.17 0.95 -9.34
C ALA A 68 -7.60 0.57 -10.75
N ASN A 69 -7.22 -0.61 -11.22
CA ASN A 69 -7.60 -1.11 -12.55
C ASN A 69 -9.10 -1.42 -12.65
N ALA A 70 -9.72 -1.85 -11.57
CA ALA A 70 -11.15 -2.13 -11.51
C ALA A 70 -11.99 -0.87 -11.22
N SER A 71 -11.38 0.23 -10.82
CA SER A 71 -12.10 1.42 -10.34
C SER A 71 -13.13 2.00 -11.31
N PRO A 72 -12.91 2.06 -12.64
CA PRO A 72 -13.96 2.52 -13.54
C PRO A 72 -15.20 1.63 -13.53
N ARG A 73 -15.03 0.31 -13.49
CA ARG A 73 -16.15 -0.64 -13.40
C ARG A 73 -16.85 -0.59 -12.06
N LEU A 74 -16.10 -0.39 -10.97
CA LEU A 74 -16.66 -0.22 -9.63
C LEU A 74 -17.48 1.06 -9.55
N ALA A 75 -17.01 2.14 -10.17
CA ALA A 75 -17.74 3.40 -10.26
C ALA A 75 -19.05 3.24 -11.06
N GLU A 76 -19.00 2.56 -12.19
CA GLU A 76 -20.19 2.24 -13.00
C GLU A 76 -21.21 1.43 -12.19
N GLU A 77 -20.79 0.41 -11.48
CA GLU A 77 -21.64 -0.40 -10.62
C GLU A 77 -22.28 0.42 -9.50
N LEU A 78 -21.50 1.28 -8.87
CA LEU A 78 -22.01 2.19 -7.83
C LEU A 78 -23.11 3.11 -8.38
N VAL A 79 -22.91 3.67 -9.56
CA VAL A 79 -23.91 4.51 -10.25
C VAL A 79 -25.15 3.70 -10.60
N THR A 80 -24.98 2.49 -11.09
CA THR A 80 -26.08 1.57 -11.42
C THR A 80 -26.94 1.29 -10.21
N ILE A 81 -26.34 0.95 -9.07
CA ILE A 81 -27.05 0.72 -7.81
C ILE A 81 -27.80 1.98 -7.36
N ALA A 82 -27.16 3.13 -7.44
CA ALA A 82 -27.74 4.40 -7.01
C ALA A 82 -28.97 4.81 -7.84
N LEU A 83 -29.01 4.47 -9.11
CA LEU A 83 -30.03 4.91 -10.06
C LEU A 83 -31.08 3.85 -10.40
N ASP A 84 -30.88 2.59 -10.01
CA ASP A 84 -31.81 1.50 -10.32
C ASP A 84 -33.02 1.51 -9.38
N PRO A 85 -34.27 1.76 -9.89
CA PRO A 85 -35.47 1.77 -9.06
C PRO A 85 -35.79 0.41 -8.42
N ALA A 86 -35.27 -0.69 -8.94
CA ALA A 86 -35.49 -2.04 -8.41
C ALA A 86 -34.67 -2.30 -7.14
N VAL A 87 -33.62 -1.53 -6.90
CA VAL A 87 -32.79 -1.63 -5.69
C VAL A 87 -33.52 -0.97 -4.52
N LYS A 88 -33.45 -1.57 -3.34
CA LYS A 88 -34.07 -1.03 -2.13
C LYS A 88 -33.60 0.40 -1.83
N ALA A 89 -34.50 1.25 -1.36
CA ALA A 89 -34.24 2.67 -1.16
C ALA A 89 -33.04 2.95 -0.25
N TYR A 90 -32.87 2.20 0.84
CA TYR A 90 -31.74 2.38 1.74
C TYR A 90 -30.37 2.09 1.05
N ALA A 91 -30.31 1.09 0.18
CA ALA A 91 -29.10 0.75 -0.54
C ALA A 91 -28.78 1.81 -1.60
N ARG A 92 -29.80 2.37 -2.26
CA ARG A 92 -29.63 3.48 -3.21
C ARG A 92 -29.14 4.74 -2.52
N ILE A 93 -29.71 5.08 -1.38
CA ILE A 93 -29.27 6.25 -0.58
C ILE A 93 -27.83 6.07 -0.12
N SER A 94 -27.47 4.86 0.35
CA SER A 94 -26.08 4.54 0.73
C SER A 94 -25.11 4.69 -0.45
N ALA A 95 -25.48 4.19 -1.62
CA ALA A 95 -24.66 4.31 -2.83
C ALA A 95 -24.48 5.78 -3.25
N ILE A 96 -25.53 6.57 -3.22
CA ILE A 96 -25.47 8.01 -3.51
C ILE A 96 -24.53 8.73 -2.51
N SER A 97 -24.70 8.43 -1.22
CA SER A 97 -23.87 9.00 -0.16
C SER A 97 -22.39 8.66 -0.35
N GLU A 98 -22.08 7.39 -0.64
CA GLU A 98 -20.69 6.97 -0.92
C GLU A 98 -20.11 7.63 -2.15
N ALA A 99 -20.91 7.79 -3.23
CA ALA A 99 -20.44 8.49 -4.43
C ALA A 99 -20.05 9.93 -4.11
N PHE A 100 -20.84 10.66 -3.33
CA PHE A 100 -20.51 12.02 -2.92
C PHE A 100 -19.29 12.08 -2.00
N LYS A 101 -19.11 11.12 -1.10
CA LYS A 101 -17.91 11.03 -0.26
C LYS A 101 -16.66 10.85 -1.10
N ILE A 102 -16.68 9.95 -2.09
CA ILE A 102 -15.56 9.71 -3.00
C ILE A 102 -15.20 10.99 -3.76
N LEU A 103 -16.19 11.69 -4.30
CA LEU A 103 -15.97 12.97 -4.99
C LEU A 103 -15.36 14.02 -4.06
N SER A 104 -15.90 14.16 -2.85
CA SER A 104 -15.39 15.11 -1.86
C SER A 104 -13.95 14.81 -1.44
N GLN A 105 -13.60 13.55 -1.23
CA GLN A 105 -12.25 13.13 -0.91
C GLN A 105 -11.27 13.43 -2.05
N ASN A 106 -11.66 13.14 -3.29
CA ASN A 106 -10.82 13.41 -4.45
C ASN A 106 -10.56 14.90 -4.64
N VAL A 107 -11.56 15.74 -4.42
CA VAL A 107 -11.40 17.22 -4.48
C VAL A 107 -10.46 17.68 -3.38
N LEU A 108 -10.64 17.19 -2.15
CA LEU A 108 -9.78 17.53 -1.01
C LEU A 108 -8.33 17.09 -1.23
N GLU A 109 -8.11 15.89 -1.71
CA GLU A 109 -6.76 15.38 -2.02
C GLU A 109 -6.09 16.18 -3.13
N ALA A 110 -6.83 16.57 -4.17
CA ALA A 110 -6.32 17.40 -5.24
C ALA A 110 -5.89 18.78 -4.72
N GLU A 111 -6.68 19.38 -3.84
CA GLU A 111 -6.36 20.65 -3.19
C GLU A 111 -5.12 20.54 -2.30
N GLN A 112 -5.03 19.48 -1.50
CA GLN A 112 -3.86 19.19 -0.67
C GLN A 112 -2.59 19.02 -1.50
N ARG A 113 -2.67 18.33 -2.64
CA ARG A 113 -1.53 18.18 -3.56
C ARG A 113 -1.09 19.52 -4.12
N LYS A 114 -2.02 20.38 -4.50
CA LYS A 114 -1.70 21.73 -4.97
C LYS A 114 -1.01 22.57 -3.89
N GLN A 115 -1.50 22.51 -2.65
CA GLN A 115 -0.89 23.20 -1.52
C GLN A 115 0.53 22.70 -1.23
N LEU A 116 0.74 21.38 -1.23
CA LEU A 116 2.07 20.78 -1.06
C LEU A 116 3.03 21.19 -2.17
N GLN A 117 2.55 21.21 -3.41
CA GLN A 117 3.37 21.63 -4.55
C GLN A 117 3.74 23.11 -4.47
N ALA A 118 2.81 23.96 -4.04
CA ALA A 118 3.07 25.38 -3.81
C ALA A 118 4.12 25.58 -2.71
N ILE A 119 4.01 24.85 -1.60
CA ILE A 119 4.99 24.90 -0.49
C ILE A 119 6.37 24.46 -0.97
N ARG A 120 6.45 23.37 -1.73
CA ARG A 120 7.72 22.88 -2.31
C ARG A 120 8.35 23.92 -3.22
N SER A 121 7.56 24.56 -4.06
CA SER A 121 8.03 25.63 -4.96
C SER A 121 8.56 26.83 -4.18
N GLN A 122 7.89 27.24 -3.10
CA GLN A 122 8.34 28.32 -2.23
C GLN A 122 9.64 27.98 -1.51
N LEU A 123 9.77 26.76 -0.99
CA LEU A 123 11.00 26.28 -0.35
C LEU A 123 12.17 26.26 -1.34
N GLN A 124 11.94 25.80 -2.56
CA GLN A 124 12.94 25.78 -3.61
C GLN A 124 13.39 27.21 -3.97
N ALA A 125 12.45 28.16 -4.08
CA ALA A 125 12.76 29.57 -4.35
C ALA A 125 13.58 30.21 -3.21
N ILE A 126 13.30 29.84 -1.95
CA ILE A 126 14.04 30.31 -0.78
C ILE A 126 15.48 29.73 -0.80
N GLU A 127 15.63 28.44 -1.07
CA GLU A 127 16.94 27.81 -1.20
C GLU A 127 17.77 28.44 -2.32
N ASP A 128 17.18 28.65 -3.48
CA ASP A 128 17.83 29.31 -4.61
C ASP A 128 18.20 30.77 -4.28
N GLY A 129 17.36 31.49 -3.55
CA GLY A 129 17.61 32.83 -3.08
C GLY A 129 18.74 32.91 -2.05
N VAL A 130 18.84 31.94 -1.14
CA VAL A 130 19.94 31.82 -0.15
C VAL A 130 21.27 31.52 -0.89
N ASP A 131 21.26 30.63 -1.84
CA ASP A 131 22.46 30.31 -2.63
C ASP A 131 22.94 31.52 -3.42
N HIS A 132 22.05 32.32 -3.99
CA HIS A 132 22.39 33.57 -4.66
C HIS A 132 22.93 34.64 -3.71
N SER A 133 22.41 34.74 -2.49
CA SER A 133 22.90 35.71 -1.50
C SER A 133 24.30 35.36 -0.99
N GLN A 134 24.66 34.08 -0.95
CA GLN A 134 26.00 33.64 -0.59
C GLN A 134 27.03 33.96 -1.68
N VAL A 135 26.61 34.05 -2.92
CA VAL A 135 27.48 34.40 -4.06
C VAL A 135 27.70 35.91 -4.14
N ILE A 136 26.79 36.73 -3.62
CA ILE A 136 26.86 38.19 -3.65
C ILE A 136 27.72 38.79 -2.56
N ASP A 137 27.95 38.06 -1.46
CA ASP A 137 28.73 38.49 -0.28
C ASP A 137 30.25 38.21 -0.40
N VAL A 138 30.72 37.93 -1.59
CA VAL A 138 32.17 37.79 -1.82
C VAL A 138 32.74 39.14 -2.34
#